data_13a1f24e2f2246598d3fa583afc5781c
#
_entry.id   13a1f24e2f2246598d3fa583afc5781c
#
_cell.length_a   1.000
_cell.length_b   1.000
_cell.length_c   1.000
_cell.angle_alpha   90.00
_cell.angle_beta   90.00
_cell.angle_gamma   90.00
#
_symmetry.space_group_name_H-M   'P 1'
#
loop_
_entity.id
_entity.type
_entity.pdbx_description
1 polymer ?
#
loop_
_entity_poly.entity_id
_entity_poly.type
_entity_poly.pdbx_seq_one_letter_code
_entity_poly.pdbx_strand_id
1 'polypeptide(L)'
;MKFVKPLFWQSKNFISLLLYPLSIITLTINIFKELSSKKKFLIKTICIGNIYLGGTGKTSLAIEIQKLLEKKFKTVFIKKNYPDQLDEINLLKTKGSVISDNNREKALYLASKKKYELAILDDGLQQKNIDYGLKIIWFNKEDGLGNKYLLPAGPLRENLNQLKKYDIAFLNGETENKNLYLKLKSINKNLKIFKGKYKPENLKKFNLKKKYLMFCGIGNPHEFEKTLIKYKFSIKEKVIYPDHYK
;
A
#
# COMPACT_ATOMS: atom_id res chain seq x y z
N MET A 1 -5.16 -4.11 18.83
CA MET A 1 -4.08 -3.26 19.33
C MET A 1 -3.85 -2.12 18.32
N LYS A 2 -3.93 -0.85 18.74
CA LYS A 2 -3.75 0.29 17.83
C LYS A 2 -2.27 0.40 17.41
N PHE A 3 -1.93 0.15 16.15
CA PHE A 3 -0.58 0.37 15.68
C PHE A 3 -0.34 1.88 15.53
N VAL A 4 0.46 2.44 16.40
CA VAL A 4 0.91 3.83 16.32
C VAL A 4 2.34 3.82 15.82
N LYS A 5 2.61 4.57 14.73
CA LYS A 5 3.97 4.69 14.19
C LYS A 5 4.88 5.32 15.25
N PRO A 6 5.97 4.65 15.65
CA PRO A 6 6.91 5.23 16.60
C PRO A 6 7.57 6.50 16.06
N LEU A 7 7.69 7.52 16.87
CA LEU A 7 8.32 8.79 16.48
C LEU A 7 9.77 8.60 16.02
N PHE A 8 10.49 7.65 16.62
CA PHE A 8 11.88 7.36 16.27
C PHE A 8 12.07 6.77 14.86
N TRP A 9 10.97 6.42 14.16
CA TRP A 9 11.04 6.02 12.75
C TRP A 9 11.15 7.18 11.77
N GLN A 10 10.88 8.41 12.21
CA GLN A 10 10.94 9.59 11.35
C GLN A 10 12.36 10.04 11.07
N SER A 11 13.25 9.93 12.05
CA SER A 11 14.65 10.34 11.97
C SER A 11 15.58 9.36 12.66
N LYS A 12 16.87 9.42 12.34
CA LYS A 12 17.90 8.63 13.04
C LYS A 12 18.09 9.23 14.44
N ASN A 13 17.95 8.41 15.46
CA ASN A 13 18.09 8.78 16.86
C ASN A 13 18.64 7.62 17.69
N PHE A 14 18.89 7.84 18.99
CA PHE A 14 19.46 6.85 19.89
C PHE A 14 18.65 5.54 19.93
N ILE A 15 17.31 5.60 19.99
CA ILE A 15 16.45 4.40 20.03
C ILE A 15 16.59 3.61 18.74
N SER A 16 16.58 4.29 17.58
CA SER A 16 16.74 3.61 16.29
C SER A 16 18.13 2.97 16.15
N LEU A 17 19.16 3.57 16.74
CA LEU A 17 20.52 3.00 16.74
C LEU A 17 20.60 1.78 17.67
N LEU A 18 20.01 1.84 18.85
CA LEU A 18 19.94 0.71 19.79
C LEU A 18 19.21 -0.49 19.19
N LEU A 19 18.14 -0.26 18.42
CA LEU A 19 17.37 -1.32 17.77
C LEU A 19 17.98 -1.79 16.45
N TYR A 20 19.01 -1.11 15.92
CA TYR A 20 19.60 -1.43 14.63
C TYR A 20 20.12 -2.86 14.52
N PRO A 21 20.80 -3.45 15.53
CA PRO A 21 21.24 -4.86 15.48
C PRO A 21 20.08 -5.83 15.24
N LEU A 22 18.89 -5.57 15.80
CA LEU A 22 17.70 -6.41 15.59
C LEU A 22 17.19 -6.33 14.16
N SER A 23 17.48 -5.27 13.42
CA SER A 23 17.12 -5.15 12.01
C SER A 23 17.87 -6.13 11.11
N ILE A 24 18.97 -6.70 11.58
CA ILE A 24 19.70 -7.77 10.89
C ILE A 24 18.80 -9.01 10.74
N ILE A 25 17.94 -9.30 11.72
CA ILE A 25 16.97 -10.40 11.65
C ILE A 25 16.01 -10.18 10.49
N THR A 26 15.48 -8.97 10.34
CA THR A 26 14.61 -8.63 9.21
C THR A 26 15.36 -8.73 7.88
N LEU A 27 16.61 -8.30 7.84
CA LEU A 27 17.45 -8.40 6.65
C LEU A 27 17.68 -9.86 6.24
N THR A 28 18.05 -10.74 7.19
CA THR A 28 18.27 -12.17 6.92
C THR A 28 17.00 -12.86 6.45
N ILE A 29 15.86 -12.61 7.08
CA ILE A 29 14.55 -13.12 6.62
C ILE A 29 14.29 -12.70 5.17
N ASN A 30 14.57 -11.45 4.81
CA ASN A 30 14.37 -10.95 3.45
C ASN A 30 15.30 -11.63 2.45
N ILE A 31 16.55 -11.87 2.80
CA ILE A 31 17.51 -12.61 1.96
C ILE A 31 17.00 -14.04 1.71
N PHE A 32 16.58 -14.77 2.74
CA PHE A 32 16.03 -16.12 2.57
C PHE A 32 14.78 -16.13 1.67
N LYS A 33 13.88 -15.15 1.82
CA LYS A 33 12.72 -15.02 0.91
C LYS A 33 13.13 -14.80 -0.54
N GLU A 34 14.20 -14.06 -0.80
CA GLU A 34 14.71 -13.82 -2.15
C GLU A 34 15.32 -15.06 -2.83
N LEU A 35 15.81 -16.03 -2.06
CA LEU A 35 16.34 -17.29 -2.57
C LEU A 35 15.23 -18.27 -3.02
N SER A 36 13.98 -17.98 -2.69
CA SER A 36 12.85 -18.83 -3.11
C SER A 36 12.71 -18.85 -4.62
N SER A 37 12.48 -20.03 -5.18
CA SER A 37 12.20 -20.21 -6.62
C SER A 37 10.92 -19.45 -6.99
N LYS A 38 10.96 -18.74 -8.10
CA LYS A 38 9.83 -17.94 -8.58
C LYS A 38 8.97 -18.75 -9.52
N LYS A 39 7.66 -18.78 -9.24
CA LYS A 39 6.67 -19.40 -10.10
C LYS A 39 6.04 -18.36 -11.03
N LYS A 40 5.99 -18.67 -12.32
CA LYS A 40 5.21 -17.92 -13.30
C LYS A 40 3.80 -18.50 -13.41
N PHE A 41 2.84 -17.61 -13.63
CA PHE A 41 1.45 -17.97 -13.88
C PHE A 41 1.04 -17.52 -15.29
N LEU A 42 0.13 -18.25 -15.92
CA LEU A 42 -0.36 -17.90 -17.26
C LEU A 42 -1.17 -16.60 -17.27
N ILE A 43 -1.85 -16.31 -16.17
CA ILE A 43 -2.60 -15.07 -16.00
C ILE A 43 -1.64 -13.88 -15.84
N LYS A 44 -1.94 -12.77 -16.52
CA LYS A 44 -1.21 -11.51 -16.31
C LYS A 44 -1.39 -11.04 -14.87
N THR A 45 -0.34 -10.48 -14.28
CA THR A 45 -0.38 -10.06 -12.87
C THR A 45 0.14 -8.63 -12.70
N ILE A 46 -0.60 -7.82 -11.96
CA ILE A 46 -0.16 -6.54 -11.43
C ILE A 46 -0.13 -6.67 -9.91
N CYS A 47 1.03 -6.50 -9.31
CA CYS A 47 1.18 -6.57 -7.87
C CYS A 47 1.47 -5.20 -7.28
N ILE A 48 0.63 -4.77 -6.34
CA ILE A 48 0.77 -3.52 -5.62
C ILE A 48 1.24 -3.84 -4.21
N GLY A 49 2.19 -3.07 -3.70
CA GLY A 49 2.66 -3.21 -2.32
C GLY A 49 3.43 -1.99 -1.86
N ASN A 50 4.00 -2.08 -0.68
CA ASN A 50 4.86 -1.03 -0.12
C ASN A 50 6.02 -1.65 0.65
N ILE A 51 7.11 -0.90 0.77
CA ILE A 51 8.26 -1.28 1.62
C ILE A 51 8.23 -0.57 2.98
N TYR A 52 7.34 0.37 3.17
CA TYR A 52 7.16 1.09 4.42
C TYR A 52 6.02 0.44 5.23
N LEU A 53 6.22 0.16 6.53
CA LEU A 53 5.18 -0.41 7.38
C LEU A 53 4.06 0.59 7.64
N GLY A 54 2.82 0.13 7.48
CA GLY A 54 1.66 1.01 7.48
C GLY A 54 1.46 1.64 6.09
N GLY A 55 0.57 2.58 5.99
CA GLY A 55 0.25 3.23 4.73
C GLY A 55 -0.96 2.61 4.09
N THR A 56 -1.98 3.36 4.13
CA THR A 56 -3.28 3.15 3.53
C THR A 56 -3.28 3.76 2.15
N GLY A 57 -3.80 3.08 1.17
CA GLY A 57 -3.89 3.61 -0.18
C GLY A 57 -3.58 2.59 -1.27
N LYS A 58 -2.99 1.44 -0.92
CA LYS A 58 -2.76 0.34 -1.86
C LYS A 58 -4.06 -0.16 -2.46
N THR A 59 -5.06 -0.41 -1.62
CA THR A 59 -6.38 -0.88 -2.02
C THR A 59 -7.09 0.12 -2.93
N SER A 60 -7.00 1.41 -2.64
CA SER A 60 -7.53 2.47 -3.52
C SER A 60 -6.83 2.49 -4.88
N LEU A 61 -5.50 2.32 -4.91
CA LEU A 61 -4.76 2.23 -6.16
C LEU A 61 -5.14 0.97 -6.96
N ALA A 62 -5.34 -0.17 -6.28
CA ALA A 62 -5.79 -1.40 -6.92
C ALA A 62 -7.15 -1.20 -7.62
N ILE A 63 -8.08 -0.52 -6.96
CA ILE A 63 -9.40 -0.18 -7.51
C ILE A 63 -9.28 0.74 -8.73
N GLU A 64 -8.44 1.76 -8.67
CA GLU A 64 -8.26 2.66 -9.82
C GLU A 64 -7.62 1.96 -11.01
N ILE A 65 -6.63 1.09 -10.78
CA ILE A 65 -6.03 0.27 -11.85
C ILE A 65 -7.07 -0.67 -12.47
N GLN A 66 -7.93 -1.27 -11.65
CA GLN A 66 -9.00 -2.13 -12.15
C GLN A 66 -9.97 -1.34 -13.03
N LYS A 67 -10.45 -0.17 -12.60
CA LYS A 67 -11.33 0.70 -13.40
C LYS A 67 -10.73 1.06 -14.76
N LEU A 68 -9.41 1.28 -14.83
CA LEU A 68 -8.71 1.59 -16.08
C LEU A 68 -8.64 0.39 -17.04
N LEU A 69 -8.60 -0.82 -16.49
CA LEU A 69 -8.28 -2.03 -17.25
C LEU A 69 -9.48 -2.96 -17.49
N GLU A 70 -10.58 -2.83 -16.72
CA GLU A 70 -11.76 -3.70 -16.80
C GLU A 70 -12.45 -3.73 -18.16
N LYS A 71 -12.32 -2.66 -18.95
CA LYS A 71 -12.84 -2.62 -20.32
C LYS A 71 -12.00 -3.40 -21.33
N LYS A 72 -10.75 -3.73 -20.97
CA LYS A 72 -9.78 -4.41 -21.84
C LYS A 72 -9.50 -5.85 -21.43
N PHE A 73 -9.66 -6.15 -20.16
CA PHE A 73 -9.33 -7.45 -19.58
C PHE A 73 -10.41 -7.89 -18.61
N LYS A 74 -10.71 -9.18 -18.58
CA LYS A 74 -11.51 -9.77 -17.51
C LYS A 74 -10.65 -9.82 -16.23
N THR A 75 -10.85 -8.84 -15.35
CA THR A 75 -10.02 -8.59 -14.17
C THR A 75 -10.52 -9.29 -12.93
N VAL A 76 -9.60 -9.61 -12.00
CA VAL A 76 -9.91 -10.11 -10.67
C VAL A 76 -8.93 -9.55 -9.64
N PHE A 77 -9.43 -9.16 -8.48
CA PHE A 77 -8.58 -8.83 -7.34
C PHE A 77 -8.14 -10.11 -6.62
N ILE A 78 -6.88 -10.18 -6.25
CA ILE A 78 -6.33 -11.22 -5.38
C ILE A 78 -5.92 -10.57 -4.06
N LYS A 79 -6.55 -10.99 -2.98
CA LYS A 79 -6.25 -10.53 -1.61
C LYS A 79 -5.98 -11.71 -0.70
N LYS A 80 -4.94 -11.61 0.13
CA LYS A 80 -4.72 -12.62 1.16
C LYS A 80 -5.81 -12.49 2.23
N ASN A 81 -6.35 -13.65 2.66
CA ASN A 81 -7.39 -13.67 3.66
C ASN A 81 -6.77 -13.46 5.06
N TYR A 82 -6.94 -12.25 5.59
CA TYR A 82 -6.61 -11.91 6.97
C TYR A 82 -7.92 -11.64 7.72
N PRO A 83 -8.16 -12.28 8.89
CA PRO A 83 -9.41 -12.10 9.64
C PRO A 83 -9.70 -10.66 10.07
N ASP A 84 -8.65 -9.86 10.23
CA ASP A 84 -8.68 -8.44 10.63
C ASP A 84 -8.80 -7.47 9.45
N GLN A 85 -8.78 -7.94 8.19
CA GLN A 85 -8.87 -7.11 6.98
C GLN A 85 -10.08 -7.45 6.09
N LEU A 86 -11.17 -7.91 6.70
CA LEU A 86 -12.40 -8.25 5.97
C LEU A 86 -13.07 -7.04 5.32
N ASP A 87 -12.91 -5.86 5.92
CA ASP A 87 -13.38 -4.57 5.39
C ASP A 87 -12.76 -4.25 4.03
N GLU A 88 -11.43 -4.46 3.86
CA GLU A 88 -10.77 -4.28 2.57
C GLU A 88 -11.26 -5.28 1.52
N ILE A 89 -11.46 -6.55 1.91
CA ILE A 89 -12.03 -7.57 1.01
C ILE A 89 -13.45 -7.17 0.58
N ASN A 90 -14.28 -6.72 1.52
CA ASN A 90 -15.62 -6.26 1.22
C ASN A 90 -15.64 -5.03 0.33
N LEU A 91 -14.74 -4.06 0.57
CA LEU A 91 -14.58 -2.91 -0.31
C LEU A 91 -14.22 -3.34 -1.73
N LEU A 92 -13.26 -4.25 -1.91
CA LEU A 92 -12.90 -4.76 -3.23
C LEU A 92 -14.07 -5.47 -3.93
N LYS A 93 -14.88 -6.25 -3.19
CA LYS A 93 -16.08 -6.93 -3.71
C LYS A 93 -17.12 -5.94 -4.26
N THR A 94 -17.21 -4.73 -3.72
CA THR A 94 -18.12 -3.69 -4.27
C THR A 94 -17.63 -3.11 -5.59
N LYS A 95 -16.37 -3.35 -5.96
CA LYS A 95 -15.72 -2.78 -7.15
C LYS A 95 -15.44 -3.80 -8.24
N GLY A 96 -15.42 -5.10 -7.93
CA GLY A 96 -15.17 -6.13 -8.92
C GLY A 96 -15.08 -7.53 -8.33
N SER A 97 -14.73 -8.50 -9.16
CA SER A 97 -14.53 -9.88 -8.73
C SER A 97 -13.33 -9.98 -7.79
N VAL A 98 -13.46 -10.73 -6.70
CA VAL A 98 -12.40 -10.96 -5.72
C VAL A 98 -12.20 -12.45 -5.49
N ILE A 99 -10.95 -12.89 -5.49
CA ILE A 99 -10.55 -14.21 -4.99
C ILE A 99 -9.66 -13.97 -3.77
N SER A 100 -10.14 -14.42 -2.61
CA SER A 100 -9.40 -14.33 -1.35
C SER A 100 -9.03 -15.74 -0.87
N ASP A 101 -7.74 -15.94 -0.60
CA ASP A 101 -7.18 -17.20 -0.10
C ASP A 101 -5.97 -16.91 0.78
N ASN A 102 -5.66 -17.80 1.72
CA ASN A 102 -4.44 -17.71 2.54
C ASN A 102 -3.17 -17.92 1.70
N ASN A 103 -3.29 -18.59 0.56
CA ASN A 103 -2.21 -18.84 -0.40
C ASN A 103 -2.50 -18.16 -1.74
N ARG A 104 -1.73 -17.13 -2.06
CA ARG A 104 -1.88 -16.37 -3.33
C ARG A 104 -1.60 -17.21 -4.58
N GLU A 105 -0.77 -18.25 -4.49
CA GLU A 105 -0.54 -19.15 -5.64
C GLU A 105 -1.82 -19.93 -5.96
N LYS A 106 -2.52 -20.44 -4.94
CA LYS A 106 -3.83 -21.08 -5.11
C LYS A 106 -4.85 -20.11 -5.69
N ALA A 107 -4.88 -18.88 -5.19
CA ALA A 107 -5.76 -17.84 -5.70
C ALA A 107 -5.49 -17.51 -7.19
N LEU A 108 -4.24 -17.41 -7.58
CA LEU A 108 -3.84 -17.18 -8.99
C LEU A 108 -4.19 -18.38 -9.89
N TYR A 109 -3.98 -19.60 -9.40
CA TYR A 109 -4.39 -20.80 -10.13
C TYR A 109 -5.92 -20.84 -10.34
N LEU A 110 -6.69 -20.53 -9.29
CA LEU A 110 -8.15 -20.45 -9.37
C LEU A 110 -8.62 -19.35 -10.33
N ALA A 111 -7.94 -18.18 -10.32
CA ALA A 111 -8.21 -17.10 -11.24
C ALA A 111 -8.00 -17.53 -12.70
N SER A 112 -6.90 -18.22 -13.00
CA SER A 112 -6.63 -18.78 -14.32
C SER A 112 -7.69 -19.80 -14.74
N LYS A 113 -8.07 -20.72 -13.82
CA LYS A 113 -9.13 -21.72 -14.07
C LYS A 113 -10.48 -21.08 -14.37
N LYS A 114 -10.81 -19.93 -13.75
CA LYS A 114 -12.02 -19.15 -14.01
C LYS A 114 -11.91 -18.23 -15.22
N LYS A 115 -10.85 -18.39 -16.04
CA LYS A 115 -10.63 -17.63 -17.26
C LYS A 115 -10.57 -16.11 -17.04
N TYR A 116 -10.01 -15.65 -15.91
CA TYR A 116 -9.59 -14.26 -15.77
C TYR A 116 -8.30 -14.03 -16.54
N GLU A 117 -8.17 -12.85 -17.12
CA GLU A 117 -7.03 -12.49 -17.97
C GLU A 117 -5.98 -11.68 -17.19
N LEU A 118 -6.44 -10.94 -16.16
CA LEU A 118 -5.59 -10.07 -15.35
C LEU A 118 -5.94 -10.18 -13.87
N ALA A 119 -4.95 -10.52 -13.06
CA ALA A 119 -5.03 -10.50 -11.60
C ALA A 119 -4.35 -9.26 -11.04
N ILE A 120 -5.06 -8.50 -10.21
CA ILE A 120 -4.56 -7.35 -9.48
C ILE A 120 -4.38 -7.76 -8.02
N LEU A 121 -3.11 -7.87 -7.59
CA LEU A 121 -2.79 -8.34 -6.25
C LEU A 121 -2.58 -7.14 -5.32
N ASP A 122 -3.40 -7.08 -4.26
CA ASP A 122 -3.26 -6.07 -3.21
C ASP A 122 -2.36 -6.59 -2.09
N ASP A 123 -1.30 -5.83 -1.77
CA ASP A 123 -0.25 -6.10 -0.77
C ASP A 123 0.52 -7.43 -0.98
N GLY A 124 0.96 -7.69 -2.22
CA GLY A 124 1.63 -8.95 -2.59
C GLY A 124 3.15 -8.90 -2.69
N LEU A 125 3.81 -7.73 -2.71
CA LEU A 125 5.22 -7.60 -3.06
C LEU A 125 6.20 -8.30 -2.10
N GLN A 126 5.80 -8.59 -0.85
CA GLN A 126 6.61 -9.35 0.11
C GLN A 126 6.62 -10.85 -0.15
N GLN A 127 5.75 -11.35 -1.02
CA GLN A 127 5.77 -12.75 -1.45
C GLN A 127 6.68 -12.89 -2.65
N LYS A 128 7.90 -13.38 -2.44
CA LYS A 128 8.99 -13.40 -3.44
C LYS A 128 8.97 -14.61 -4.35
N ASN A 129 8.23 -15.65 -4.01
CA ASN A 129 8.10 -16.90 -4.80
C ASN A 129 7.11 -16.79 -5.97
N ILE A 130 6.55 -15.62 -6.25
CA ILE A 130 5.71 -15.35 -7.42
C ILE A 130 6.43 -14.36 -8.35
N ASP A 131 6.53 -14.70 -9.62
CA ASP A 131 7.03 -13.80 -10.65
C ASP A 131 5.87 -12.94 -11.20
N TYR A 132 5.76 -11.74 -10.66
CA TYR A 132 4.72 -10.79 -11.07
C TYR A 132 5.09 -10.08 -12.37
N GLY A 133 4.11 -9.95 -13.29
CA GLY A 133 4.30 -9.27 -14.57
C GLY A 133 4.56 -7.77 -14.43
N LEU A 134 3.87 -7.09 -13.52
CA LEU A 134 4.10 -5.68 -13.20
C LEU A 134 4.10 -5.47 -11.68
N LYS A 135 5.12 -4.79 -11.18
CA LYS A 135 5.35 -4.57 -9.75
C LYS A 135 5.28 -3.08 -9.45
N ILE A 136 4.24 -2.68 -8.72
CA ILE A 136 3.97 -1.29 -8.36
C ILE A 136 4.22 -1.09 -6.88
N ILE A 137 5.17 -0.23 -6.54
CA ILE A 137 5.43 0.13 -5.16
C ILE A 137 4.77 1.47 -4.81
N TRP A 138 4.04 1.46 -3.70
CA TRP A 138 3.32 2.63 -3.23
C TRP A 138 4.09 3.36 -2.12
N PHE A 139 4.12 4.69 -2.18
CA PHE A 139 4.68 5.56 -1.15
C PHE A 139 3.72 6.68 -0.78
N ASN A 140 3.68 7.03 0.50
CA ASN A 140 3.16 8.31 0.95
C ASN A 140 4.26 9.37 0.84
N LYS A 141 4.00 10.47 0.16
CA LYS A 141 4.97 11.57 -0.01
C LYS A 141 5.34 12.24 1.32
N GLU A 142 4.43 12.29 2.28
CA GLU A 142 4.66 12.91 3.58
C GLU A 142 5.55 12.03 4.47
N ASP A 143 5.27 10.73 4.54
CA ASP A 143 6.07 9.76 5.30
C ASP A 143 7.45 9.53 4.66
N GLY A 144 7.53 9.61 3.34
CA GLY A 144 8.74 9.38 2.58
C GLY A 144 9.33 7.99 2.83
N LEU A 145 10.59 7.94 3.29
CA LEU A 145 11.32 6.72 3.64
C LEU A 145 11.62 6.61 5.14
N GLY A 146 11.14 7.58 5.94
CA GLY A 146 11.48 7.67 7.37
C GLY A 146 12.99 7.73 7.59
N ASN A 147 13.48 7.10 8.67
CA ASN A 147 14.90 7.02 8.99
C ASN A 147 15.70 6.03 8.10
N LYS A 148 15.03 5.32 7.15
CA LYS A 148 15.58 4.37 6.18
C LYS A 148 16.12 3.06 6.77
N TYR A 149 15.91 2.81 8.06
CA TYR A 149 16.25 1.53 8.67
C TYR A 149 15.15 0.49 8.46
N LEU A 150 15.55 -0.77 8.48
CA LEU A 150 14.62 -1.91 8.51
C LEU A 150 13.95 -2.02 9.89
N LEU A 151 12.84 -2.72 9.95
CA LEU A 151 12.19 -3.10 11.20
C LEU A 151 13.15 -3.89 12.11
N PRO A 152 13.15 -3.67 13.43
CA PRO A 152 12.32 -2.72 14.17
C PRO A 152 12.93 -1.32 14.30
N ALA A 153 14.20 -1.09 13.90
CA ALA A 153 14.91 0.19 14.06
C ALA A 153 14.31 1.31 13.20
N GLY A 154 13.60 0.96 12.15
CA GLY A 154 12.93 1.90 11.25
C GLY A 154 11.69 1.28 10.60
N PRO A 155 11.04 2.03 9.73
CA PRO A 155 9.75 1.66 9.16
C PRO A 155 9.84 0.69 7.98
N LEU A 156 11.04 0.37 7.47
CA LEU A 156 11.16 -0.38 6.24
C LEU A 156 11.01 -1.89 6.46
N ARG A 157 10.13 -2.51 5.67
CA ARG A 157 9.89 -3.95 5.62
C ARG A 157 10.97 -4.67 4.79
N GLU A 158 11.57 -3.95 3.83
CA GLU A 158 12.57 -4.44 2.90
C GLU A 158 13.65 -3.39 2.65
N ASN A 159 14.85 -3.85 2.28
CA ASN A 159 15.95 -2.96 1.92
C ASN A 159 15.59 -2.12 0.67
N LEU A 160 16.02 -0.87 0.65
CA LEU A 160 15.79 0.05 -0.48
C LEU A 160 16.35 -0.48 -1.81
N ASN A 161 17.36 -1.35 -1.80
CA ASN A 161 17.89 -1.98 -3.01
C ASN A 161 16.86 -2.85 -3.73
N GLN A 162 15.78 -3.28 -3.06
CA GLN A 162 14.68 -3.99 -3.69
C GLN A 162 13.95 -3.13 -4.75
N LEU A 163 14.08 -1.79 -4.67
CA LEU A 163 13.54 -0.88 -5.69
C LEU A 163 14.08 -1.17 -7.10
N LYS A 164 15.25 -1.80 -7.22
CA LYS A 164 15.79 -2.24 -8.52
C LYS A 164 14.93 -3.30 -9.21
N LYS A 165 14.07 -4.00 -8.46
CA LYS A 165 13.19 -5.07 -8.94
C LYS A 165 11.76 -4.60 -9.22
N TYR A 166 11.46 -3.33 -8.98
CA TYR A 166 10.13 -2.77 -9.19
C TYR A 166 10.08 -1.92 -10.46
N ASP A 167 8.93 -1.91 -11.11
CA ASP A 167 8.73 -1.27 -12.40
C ASP A 167 8.20 0.15 -12.25
N ILE A 168 7.29 0.33 -11.28
CA ILE A 168 6.58 1.59 -11.05
C ILE A 168 6.65 1.94 -9.56
N ALA A 169 6.89 3.23 -9.26
CA ALA A 169 6.61 3.84 -7.98
C ALA A 169 5.41 4.78 -8.11
N PHE A 170 4.41 4.59 -7.25
CA PHE A 170 3.28 5.48 -7.13
C PHE A 170 3.43 6.33 -5.86
N LEU A 171 3.53 7.65 -6.03
CA LEU A 171 3.72 8.61 -4.95
C LEU A 171 2.39 9.30 -4.64
N ASN A 172 1.75 8.94 -3.52
CA ASN A 172 0.50 9.54 -3.08
C ASN A 172 0.73 10.68 -2.09
N GLY A 173 -0.02 11.76 -2.23
CA GLY A 173 0.02 12.91 -1.32
C GLY A 173 -0.04 14.24 -2.06
N GLU A 174 -0.31 15.31 -1.31
CA GLU A 174 -0.49 16.65 -1.87
C GLU A 174 0.84 17.38 -2.06
N THR A 175 1.75 17.23 -1.09
CA THR A 175 3.03 17.94 -1.10
C THR A 175 4.02 17.33 -2.07
N GLU A 176 4.84 18.16 -2.72
CA GLU A 176 5.96 17.66 -3.51
C GLU A 176 7.11 17.22 -2.59
N ASN A 177 7.61 16.02 -2.82
CA ASN A 177 8.78 15.50 -2.12
C ASN A 177 9.91 15.20 -3.12
N LYS A 178 10.66 16.24 -3.47
CA LYS A 178 11.78 16.15 -4.41
C LYS A 178 12.86 15.17 -3.90
N ASN A 179 13.12 15.17 -2.59
CA ASN A 179 14.13 14.27 -2.00
C ASN A 179 13.74 12.79 -2.16
N LEU A 180 12.47 12.45 -1.94
CA LEU A 180 11.98 11.11 -2.19
C LEU A 180 12.15 10.74 -3.68
N TYR A 181 11.70 11.60 -4.58
CA TYR A 181 11.83 11.37 -6.03
C TYR A 181 13.28 11.12 -6.45
N LEU A 182 14.20 12.01 -6.06
CA LEU A 182 15.62 11.88 -6.39
C LEU A 182 16.23 10.61 -5.79
N LYS A 183 15.87 10.27 -4.56
CA LYS A 183 16.35 9.04 -3.91
C LYS A 183 15.86 7.79 -4.63
N LEU A 184 14.59 7.73 -5.04
CA LEU A 184 14.07 6.58 -5.80
C LEU A 184 14.80 6.45 -7.15
N LYS A 185 14.98 7.54 -7.88
CA LYS A 185 15.70 7.56 -9.16
C LYS A 185 17.19 7.24 -9.03
N SER A 186 17.84 7.63 -7.93
CA SER A 186 19.25 7.25 -7.69
C SER A 186 19.45 5.75 -7.48
N ILE A 187 18.42 5.03 -6.97
CA ILE A 187 18.48 3.59 -6.76
C ILE A 187 18.11 2.82 -8.04
N ASN A 188 17.07 3.29 -8.74
CA ASN A 188 16.61 2.69 -9.98
C ASN A 188 16.26 3.77 -11.01
N LYS A 189 17.17 4.01 -11.95
CA LYS A 189 16.99 5.02 -13.02
C LYS A 189 15.79 4.70 -13.93
N ASN A 190 15.50 3.41 -14.13
CA ASN A 190 14.41 2.93 -14.99
C ASN A 190 13.04 2.93 -14.29
N LEU A 191 12.97 3.16 -12.97
CA LEU A 191 11.74 3.18 -12.22
C LEU A 191 10.80 4.27 -12.76
N LYS A 192 9.65 3.88 -13.27
CA LYS A 192 8.61 4.84 -13.68
C LYS A 192 7.94 5.40 -12.44
N ILE A 193 7.83 6.73 -12.34
CA ILE A 193 7.25 7.38 -11.15
C ILE A 193 5.97 8.10 -11.55
N PHE A 194 4.86 7.66 -10.97
CA PHE A 194 3.56 8.32 -11.08
C PHE A 194 3.21 9.01 -9.76
N LYS A 195 2.49 10.11 -9.88
CA LYS A 195 2.04 10.90 -8.73
C LYS A 195 0.52 10.91 -8.69
N GLY A 196 -0.04 10.79 -7.50
CA GLY A 196 -1.48 10.85 -7.27
C GLY A 196 -1.82 11.54 -5.96
N LYS A 197 -3.11 11.77 -5.77
CA LYS A 197 -3.69 12.32 -4.55
C LYS A 197 -5.14 11.85 -4.39
N TYR A 198 -5.61 11.84 -3.18
CA TYR A 198 -7.01 11.57 -2.92
C TYR A 198 -7.89 12.76 -3.34
N LYS A 199 -9.03 12.43 -3.95
CA LYS A 199 -10.06 13.41 -4.30
C LYS A 199 -11.42 12.86 -3.85
N PRO A 200 -12.22 13.63 -3.09
CA PRO A 200 -13.59 13.23 -2.76
C PRO A 200 -14.44 13.12 -4.02
N GLU A 201 -15.10 11.97 -4.22
CA GLU A 201 -15.95 11.73 -5.39
C GLU A 201 -17.31 12.42 -5.28
N ASN A 202 -17.84 12.53 -4.07
CA ASN A 202 -19.23 12.93 -3.81
C ASN A 202 -19.35 14.30 -3.14
N LEU A 203 -18.37 15.19 -3.33
CA LEU A 203 -18.31 16.50 -2.67
C LEU A 203 -19.58 17.34 -2.87
N LYS A 204 -20.18 17.25 -4.06
CA LYS A 204 -21.42 18.00 -4.40
C LYS A 204 -22.64 17.59 -3.57
N LYS A 205 -22.62 16.42 -2.91
CA LYS A 205 -23.70 15.92 -2.05
C LYS A 205 -23.70 16.56 -0.66
N PHE A 206 -22.65 17.30 -0.30
CA PHE A 206 -22.49 17.89 1.02
C PHE A 206 -22.71 19.39 1.01
N ASN A 207 -23.43 19.87 2.03
CA ASN A 207 -23.58 21.31 2.27
C ASN A 207 -22.44 21.83 3.13
N LEU A 208 -21.44 22.46 2.53
CA LEU A 208 -20.25 22.94 3.23
C LEU A 208 -20.50 24.02 4.30
N LYS A 209 -21.74 24.59 4.36
CA LYS A 209 -22.13 25.52 5.44
C LYS A 209 -22.53 24.80 6.74
N LYS A 210 -22.75 23.47 6.70
CA LYS A 210 -23.08 22.66 7.88
C LYS A 210 -21.83 22.24 8.63
N LYS A 211 -22.00 21.98 9.93
CA LYS A 211 -20.98 21.35 10.80
C LYS A 211 -21.12 19.84 10.72
N TYR A 212 -20.00 19.13 10.68
CA TYR A 212 -19.94 17.69 10.52
C TYR A 212 -19.24 17.01 11.68
N LEU A 213 -19.68 15.80 11.99
CA LEU A 213 -18.93 14.84 12.77
C LEU A 213 -18.01 14.06 11.80
N MET A 214 -16.71 14.08 12.06
CA MET A 214 -15.75 13.21 11.37
C MET A 214 -15.60 11.92 12.17
N PHE A 215 -15.81 10.76 11.52
CA PHE A 215 -15.46 9.48 12.12
C PHE A 215 -14.73 8.60 11.12
N CYS A 216 -13.77 7.81 11.58
CA CYS A 216 -13.02 6.90 10.74
C CYS A 216 -12.31 5.81 11.55
N GLY A 217 -12.11 4.63 10.92
CA GLY A 217 -11.29 3.52 11.42
C GLY A 217 -10.25 3.13 10.37
N ILE A 218 -9.34 4.07 10.03
CA ILE A 218 -8.33 3.90 8.98
C ILE A 218 -6.93 4.15 9.54
N GLY A 219 -5.92 3.59 8.87
CA GLY A 219 -4.53 3.66 9.31
C GLY A 219 -3.92 5.07 9.37
N ASN A 220 -4.47 6.05 8.61
CA ASN A 220 -4.02 7.46 8.68
C ASN A 220 -5.19 8.44 8.78
N PRO A 221 -5.79 8.61 9.99
CA PRO A 221 -6.89 9.54 10.22
C PRO A 221 -6.53 10.99 9.94
N HIS A 222 -5.28 11.37 10.16
CA HIS A 222 -4.80 12.74 9.97
C HIS A 222 -4.85 13.17 8.50
N GLU A 223 -4.50 12.29 7.57
CA GLU A 223 -4.63 12.56 6.13
C GLU A 223 -6.09 12.74 5.70
N PHE A 224 -6.99 11.96 6.31
CA PHE A 224 -8.43 12.13 6.06
C PHE A 224 -8.93 13.49 6.57
N GLU A 225 -8.54 13.88 7.78
CA GLU A 225 -8.84 15.18 8.34
C GLU A 225 -8.31 16.33 7.47
N LYS A 226 -7.02 16.28 7.07
CA LYS A 226 -6.44 17.28 6.17
C LYS A 226 -7.23 17.39 4.86
N THR A 227 -7.68 16.25 4.32
CA THR A 227 -8.50 16.24 3.12
C THR A 227 -9.82 16.98 3.35
N LEU A 228 -10.53 16.70 4.45
CA LEU A 228 -11.78 17.38 4.77
C LEU A 228 -11.58 18.89 4.93
N ILE A 229 -10.57 19.32 5.68
CA ILE A 229 -10.23 20.74 5.90
C ILE A 229 -9.92 21.42 4.55
N LYS A 230 -9.12 20.78 3.70
CA LYS A 230 -8.79 21.28 2.37
C LYS A 230 -10.04 21.55 1.52
N TYR A 231 -11.03 20.68 1.61
CA TYR A 231 -12.30 20.83 0.90
C TYR A 231 -13.34 21.65 1.70
N LYS A 232 -12.89 22.43 2.70
CA LYS A 232 -13.69 23.40 3.47
C LYS A 232 -14.82 22.79 4.31
N PHE A 233 -14.69 21.52 4.73
CA PHE A 233 -15.61 20.95 5.70
C PHE A 233 -15.39 21.57 7.10
N SER A 234 -16.46 22.00 7.76
CA SER A 234 -16.45 22.42 9.16
C SER A 234 -16.63 21.20 10.05
N ILE A 235 -15.54 20.75 10.69
CA ILE A 235 -15.55 19.59 11.60
C ILE A 235 -15.83 20.07 13.01
N LYS A 236 -16.96 19.65 13.59
CA LYS A 236 -17.33 19.97 14.98
C LYS A 236 -16.72 18.99 15.97
N GLU A 237 -16.77 17.70 15.63
CA GLU A 237 -16.31 16.62 16.49
C GLU A 237 -15.56 15.57 15.67
N LYS A 238 -14.68 14.82 16.35
CA LYS A 238 -13.87 13.75 15.74
C LYS A 238 -13.97 12.49 16.57
N VAL A 239 -14.31 11.38 15.93
CA VAL A 239 -14.29 10.04 16.51
C VAL A 239 -13.34 9.17 15.68
N ILE A 240 -12.22 8.76 16.27
CA ILE A 240 -11.19 7.99 15.61
C ILE A 240 -11.15 6.59 16.22
N TYR A 241 -11.55 5.61 15.44
CA TYR A 241 -11.47 4.20 15.79
C TYR A 241 -10.10 3.62 15.41
N PRO A 242 -9.70 2.48 16.01
CA PRO A 242 -8.56 1.71 15.52
C PRO A 242 -8.67 1.38 14.04
N ASP A 243 -7.53 1.16 13.37
CA ASP A 243 -7.52 0.67 11.99
C ASP A 243 -8.24 -0.67 11.92
N HIS A 244 -9.06 -0.87 10.87
CA HIS A 244 -9.92 -2.06 10.69
C HIS A 244 -10.92 -2.32 11.86
N TYR A 245 -11.42 -1.26 12.50
CA TYR A 245 -12.42 -1.38 13.56
C TYR A 245 -13.71 -2.03 13.02
N LYS A 246 -14.24 -3.01 13.80
CA LYS A 246 -15.46 -3.78 13.49
C LYS A 246 -16.67 -3.21 14.21
#